data_6ecf21c35067107a0de73af70068fbef
#
_entry.id   6ecf21c35067107a0de73af70068fbef
#
_cell.length_a   1.000
_cell.length_b   1.000
_cell.length_c   1.000
_cell.angle_alpha   90.00
_cell.angle_beta   90.00
_cell.angle_gamma   90.00
#
_symmetry.space_group_name_H-M   'P 1'
#
loop_
_entity.id
_entity.type
_entity.pdbx_description
1 polymer ?
#
loop_
_entity_poly.entity_id
_entity_poly.type
_entity_poly.pdbx_seq_one_letter_code
_entity_poly.pdbx_strand_id
1 'polypeptide(L)'
;MTSSAPGSSGPSVDPAAVRALVDRARHEDVRLVRFHYVDPSGVTRGKAVHVAQLASRLRGGVGLTRAQNAINVFDDLVDIDGLEPVGEIRLLPDLSTWTRLPWLRATASVLCEQLGHDGADWGAVRGRSSPGRSRRWPRPASR
;
A
#
# COMPACT_ATOMS: atom_id res chain seq x y z
N MET A 1 27.48 -28.84 2.25
CA MET A 1 27.37 -27.63 1.39
C MET A 1 26.03 -26.97 1.67
N THR A 2 26.00 -26.04 2.59
CA THR A 2 24.80 -25.30 2.98
C THR A 2 24.70 -24.07 2.09
N SER A 3 23.72 -24.08 1.18
CA SER A 3 23.41 -22.94 0.32
C SER A 3 22.60 -21.93 1.13
N SER A 4 23.23 -20.85 1.54
CA SER A 4 22.54 -19.67 2.11
C SER A 4 21.82 -18.96 0.97
N ALA A 5 20.48 -18.94 1.02
CA ALA A 5 19.68 -18.09 0.16
C ALA A 5 19.95 -16.60 0.47
N PRO A 6 20.11 -15.73 -0.53
CA PRO A 6 20.24 -14.29 -0.30
C PRO A 6 18.94 -13.76 0.29
N GLY A 7 19.02 -13.17 1.48
CA GLY A 7 17.90 -12.52 2.12
C GLY A 7 17.37 -11.38 1.25
N SER A 8 16.11 -11.44 0.83
CA SER A 8 15.43 -10.36 0.13
C SER A 8 15.24 -9.18 1.10
N SER A 9 16.10 -8.18 1.02
CA SER A 9 15.91 -6.91 1.69
C SER A 9 14.86 -6.09 0.94
N GLY A 10 13.58 -6.39 1.18
CA GLY A 10 12.50 -5.49 0.76
C GLY A 10 12.66 -4.11 1.42
N PRO A 11 12.00 -3.06 0.88
CA PRO A 11 12.11 -1.71 1.42
C PRO A 11 11.75 -1.70 2.90
N SER A 12 12.72 -1.41 3.76
CA SER A 12 12.51 -1.37 5.20
C SER A 12 11.94 -0.02 5.59
N VAL A 13 10.73 -0.03 6.12
CA VAL A 13 10.10 1.19 6.66
C VAL A 13 10.79 1.55 7.97
N ASP A 14 11.18 2.82 8.13
CA ASP A 14 11.83 3.32 9.34
C ASP A 14 10.98 3.03 10.60
N PRO A 15 11.51 2.28 11.57
CA PRO A 15 10.78 1.96 12.80
C PRO A 15 10.39 3.18 13.63
N ALA A 16 11.15 4.28 13.54
CA ALA A 16 10.84 5.52 14.25
C ALA A 16 9.64 6.21 13.62
N ALA A 17 9.58 6.27 12.27
CA ALA A 17 8.44 6.81 11.54
C ALA A 17 7.16 6.01 11.81
N VAL A 18 7.25 4.68 11.89
CA VAL A 18 6.11 3.83 12.26
C VAL A 18 5.60 4.14 13.65
N ARG A 19 6.49 4.27 14.66
CA ARG A 19 6.09 4.62 16.03
C ARG A 19 5.41 5.98 16.08
N ALA A 20 6.01 6.99 15.46
CA ALA A 20 5.45 8.34 15.42
C ALA A 20 4.04 8.36 14.81
N LEU A 21 3.82 7.57 13.73
CA LEU A 21 2.52 7.50 13.08
C LEU A 21 1.46 6.76 13.93
N VAL A 22 1.85 5.71 14.63
CA VAL A 22 0.96 5.00 15.56
C VAL A 22 0.55 5.91 16.73
N ASP A 23 1.49 6.68 17.29
CA ASP A 23 1.20 7.62 18.37
C ASP A 23 0.32 8.78 17.90
N ARG A 24 0.55 9.27 16.68
CA ARG A 24 -0.33 10.23 16.02
C ARG A 24 -1.75 9.69 15.85
N ALA A 25 -1.89 8.44 15.38
CA ALA A 25 -3.19 7.80 15.21
C ALA A 25 -3.97 7.72 16.53
N ARG A 26 -3.29 7.41 17.63
CA ARG A 26 -3.90 7.41 18.99
C ARG A 26 -4.32 8.79 19.44
N HIS A 27 -3.46 9.79 19.26
CA HIS A 27 -3.76 11.17 19.61
C HIS A 27 -4.92 11.76 18.80
N GLU A 28 -5.09 11.35 17.56
CA GLU A 28 -6.17 11.75 16.68
C GLU A 28 -7.45 10.89 16.83
N ASP A 29 -7.53 10.01 17.82
CA ASP A 29 -8.64 9.05 18.03
C ASP A 29 -8.98 8.22 16.78
N VAL A 30 -7.98 7.88 15.97
CA VAL A 30 -8.15 7.03 14.79
C VAL A 30 -8.37 5.59 15.21
N ARG A 31 -9.42 4.95 14.70
CA ARG A 31 -9.75 3.55 14.93
C ARG A 31 -9.51 2.67 13.71
N LEU A 32 -9.68 3.23 12.51
CA LEU A 32 -9.48 2.55 11.24
C LEU A 32 -8.53 3.34 10.35
N VAL A 33 -7.67 2.65 9.63
CA VAL A 33 -6.78 3.24 8.61
C VAL A 33 -7.04 2.53 7.29
N ARG A 34 -7.35 3.30 6.25
CA ARG A 34 -7.53 2.81 4.89
C ARG A 34 -6.20 2.83 4.15
N PHE A 35 -5.79 1.68 3.67
CA PHE A 35 -4.63 1.47 2.80
C PHE A 35 -5.14 1.52 1.36
N HIS A 36 -4.96 2.65 0.70
CA HIS A 36 -5.49 2.89 -0.64
C HIS A 36 -4.42 2.68 -1.72
N TYR A 37 -4.85 2.17 -2.84
CA TYR A 37 -4.07 2.12 -4.08
C TYR A 37 -4.99 2.46 -5.25
N VAL A 38 -4.42 2.81 -6.40
CA VAL A 38 -5.18 3.01 -7.64
C VAL A 38 -4.94 1.80 -8.52
N ASP A 39 -6.01 1.17 -8.97
CA ASP A 39 -5.93 0.02 -9.86
C ASP A 39 -5.63 0.43 -11.32
N PRO A 40 -5.36 -0.52 -12.24
CA PRO A 40 -5.10 -0.20 -13.64
C PRO A 40 -6.25 0.52 -14.36
N SER A 41 -7.47 0.37 -13.87
CA SER A 41 -8.66 1.05 -14.39
C SER A 41 -8.82 2.49 -13.87
N GLY A 42 -7.92 2.95 -12.99
CA GLY A 42 -7.98 4.28 -12.37
C GLY A 42 -8.92 4.36 -11.17
N VAL A 43 -9.45 3.24 -10.70
CA VAL A 43 -10.34 3.19 -9.54
C VAL A 43 -9.51 3.12 -8.25
N THR A 44 -9.86 3.97 -7.27
CA THR A 44 -9.24 3.90 -5.93
C THR A 44 -9.84 2.76 -5.14
N ARG A 45 -9.00 1.78 -4.83
CA ARG A 45 -9.36 0.61 -4.03
C ARG A 45 -8.55 0.58 -2.74
N GLY A 46 -8.90 -0.31 -1.80
CA GLY A 46 -8.12 -0.45 -0.58
C GLY A 46 -8.69 -1.42 0.43
N LYS A 47 -7.94 -1.58 1.52
CA LYS A 47 -8.36 -2.35 2.69
C LYS A 47 -8.30 -1.49 3.94
N ALA A 48 -9.23 -1.71 4.86
CA ALA A 48 -9.19 -1.06 6.17
C ALA A 48 -8.46 -1.94 7.18
N VAL A 49 -7.66 -1.30 8.01
CA VAL A 49 -6.89 -1.92 9.09
C VAL A 49 -7.31 -1.27 10.41
N HIS A 50 -7.63 -2.08 11.42
CA HIS A 50 -7.88 -1.58 12.76
C HIS A 50 -6.59 -1.06 13.40
N VAL A 51 -6.67 0.04 14.16
CA VAL A 51 -5.51 0.71 14.76
C VAL A 51 -4.65 -0.22 15.64
N ALA A 52 -5.25 -1.22 16.28
CA ALA A 52 -4.52 -2.22 17.07
C ALA A 52 -3.48 -3.02 16.24
N GLN A 53 -3.69 -3.16 14.93
CA GLN A 53 -2.78 -3.86 14.02
C GLN A 53 -1.90 -2.89 13.21
N LEU A 54 -2.07 -1.57 13.39
CA LEU A 54 -1.46 -0.56 12.55
C LEU A 54 0.06 -0.71 12.48
N ALA A 55 0.74 -0.85 13.62
CA ALA A 55 2.19 -0.95 13.68
C ALA A 55 2.77 -2.09 12.84
N SER A 56 2.13 -3.27 12.84
CA SER A 56 2.57 -4.42 12.04
C SER A 56 2.28 -4.21 10.55
N ARG A 57 1.15 -3.60 10.22
CA ARG A 57 0.74 -3.35 8.83
C ARG A 57 1.51 -2.21 8.18
N LEU A 58 1.93 -1.20 8.93
CA LEU A 58 2.82 -0.15 8.41
C LEU A 58 4.20 -0.71 8.04
N ARG A 59 4.70 -1.71 8.78
CA ARG A 59 5.98 -2.36 8.49
C ARG A 59 5.90 -3.41 7.38
N GLY A 60 4.90 -4.29 7.47
CA GLY A 60 4.79 -5.47 6.60
C GLY A 60 3.83 -5.32 5.43
N GLY A 61 3.13 -4.20 5.36
CA GLY A 61 2.09 -4.00 4.35
C GLY A 61 0.82 -4.84 4.60
N VAL A 62 -0.09 -4.77 3.66
CA VAL A 62 -1.36 -5.51 3.65
C VAL A 62 -1.41 -6.38 2.41
N GLY A 63 -1.69 -7.67 2.60
CA GLY A 63 -1.81 -8.63 1.49
C GLY A 63 -3.02 -8.34 0.60
N LEU A 64 -2.81 -8.51 -0.70
CA LEU A 64 -3.81 -8.37 -1.75
C LEU A 64 -3.62 -9.48 -2.77
N THR A 65 -4.70 -10.09 -3.27
CA THR A 65 -4.59 -11.05 -4.37
C THR A 65 -4.26 -10.34 -5.68
N ARG A 66 -3.46 -10.96 -6.54
CA ARG A 66 -3.10 -10.42 -7.87
C ARG A 66 -4.34 -10.12 -8.70
N ALA A 67 -5.34 -11.00 -8.65
CA ALA A 67 -6.59 -10.86 -9.39
C ALA A 67 -7.35 -9.55 -9.12
N GLN A 68 -7.13 -8.88 -8.00
CA GLN A 68 -7.78 -7.58 -7.75
C GLN A 68 -7.31 -6.48 -8.71
N ASN A 69 -6.21 -6.68 -9.43
CA ASN A 69 -5.77 -5.76 -10.48
C ASN A 69 -6.35 -6.11 -11.86
N ALA A 70 -7.06 -7.24 -11.97
CA ALA A 70 -7.83 -7.63 -13.16
C ALA A 70 -9.31 -7.23 -13.07
N ILE A 71 -9.68 -6.40 -12.09
CA ILE A 71 -11.05 -5.88 -11.96
C ILE A 71 -11.20 -4.65 -12.87
N ASN A 72 -12.20 -4.68 -13.75
CA ASN A 72 -12.51 -3.57 -14.64
C ASN A 72 -13.34 -2.47 -13.94
N VAL A 73 -13.72 -1.43 -14.65
CA VAL A 73 -14.51 -0.29 -14.12
C VAL A 73 -15.95 -0.66 -13.75
N PHE A 74 -16.42 -1.83 -14.16
CA PHE A 74 -17.75 -2.37 -13.83
C PHE A 74 -17.71 -3.36 -12.65
N ASP A 75 -16.55 -3.49 -12.00
CA ASP A 75 -16.26 -4.47 -10.94
C ASP A 75 -16.32 -5.95 -11.39
N ASP A 76 -16.18 -6.22 -12.70
CA ASP A 76 -16.04 -7.56 -13.22
C ASP A 76 -14.56 -7.99 -13.22
N LEU A 77 -14.32 -9.26 -12.89
CA LEU A 77 -13.00 -9.86 -13.02
C LEU A 77 -12.75 -10.22 -14.50
N VAL A 78 -11.68 -9.68 -15.06
CA VAL A 78 -11.25 -9.94 -16.43
C VAL A 78 -10.11 -10.95 -16.42
N ASP A 79 -10.13 -11.90 -17.35
CA ASP A 79 -9.05 -12.86 -17.54
C ASP A 79 -7.86 -12.16 -18.20
N ILE A 80 -6.78 -12.00 -17.45
CA ILE A 80 -5.54 -11.35 -17.88
C ILE A 80 -4.36 -12.22 -17.44
N ASP A 81 -3.51 -12.58 -18.40
CA ASP A 81 -2.29 -13.34 -18.15
C ASP A 81 -1.43 -12.69 -17.05
N GLY A 82 -1.04 -13.47 -16.04
CA GLY A 82 -0.25 -13.00 -14.90
C GLY A 82 -1.05 -12.38 -13.76
N LEU A 83 -2.37 -12.26 -13.92
CA LEU A 83 -3.31 -11.75 -12.89
C LEU A 83 -4.29 -12.83 -12.40
N GLU A 84 -3.90 -14.09 -12.47
CA GLU A 84 -4.69 -15.21 -11.99
C GLU A 84 -5.01 -15.06 -10.49
N PRO A 85 -6.03 -15.76 -9.98
CA PRO A 85 -6.43 -15.71 -8.57
C PRO A 85 -5.37 -16.20 -7.59
N VAL A 86 -4.31 -16.84 -8.11
CA VAL A 86 -3.20 -17.39 -7.33
C VAL A 86 -2.07 -16.39 -7.24
N GLY A 87 -1.62 -16.13 -6.03
CA GLY A 87 -0.51 -15.24 -5.72
C GLY A 87 -0.94 -13.98 -4.96
N GLU A 88 -0.02 -13.50 -4.15
CA GLU A 88 -0.20 -12.33 -3.28
C GLU A 88 0.74 -11.22 -3.71
N ILE A 89 0.23 -10.00 -3.66
CA ILE A 89 1.00 -8.77 -3.69
C ILE A 89 0.83 -8.06 -2.35
N ARG A 90 1.71 -7.12 -2.06
CA ARG A 90 1.65 -6.34 -0.83
C ARG A 90 1.41 -4.87 -1.12
N LEU A 91 0.44 -4.30 -0.42
CA LEU A 91 0.24 -2.86 -0.33
C LEU A 91 1.17 -2.31 0.75
N LEU A 92 2.27 -1.69 0.34
CA LEU A 92 3.20 -1.03 1.25
C LEU A 92 2.83 0.45 1.36
N PRO A 93 2.55 0.96 2.58
CA PRO A 93 2.10 2.33 2.75
C PRO A 93 3.23 3.35 2.61
N ASP A 94 2.96 4.44 1.90
CA ASP A 94 3.77 5.66 1.97
C ASP A 94 3.33 6.48 3.19
N LEU A 95 4.13 6.45 4.26
CA LEU A 95 3.80 7.10 5.53
C LEU A 95 3.65 8.62 5.40
N SER A 96 4.27 9.24 4.39
CA SER A 96 4.17 10.67 4.15
C SER A 96 2.78 11.12 3.69
N THR A 97 1.96 10.18 3.20
CA THR A 97 0.61 10.43 2.67
C THR A 97 -0.49 10.32 3.73
N TRP A 98 -0.12 10.10 5.01
CA TRP A 98 -1.10 10.01 6.08
C TRP A 98 -2.04 11.20 6.11
N THR A 99 -3.34 10.91 6.00
CA THR A 99 -4.39 11.92 6.00
C THR A 99 -5.58 11.48 6.85
N ARG A 100 -5.97 12.33 7.81
CA ARG A 100 -7.21 12.18 8.54
C ARG A 100 -8.38 12.47 7.59
N LEU A 101 -9.38 11.59 7.54
CA LEU A 101 -10.56 11.78 6.69
C LEU A 101 -11.61 12.61 7.44
N PRO A 102 -11.84 13.90 7.08
CA PRO A 102 -12.75 14.76 7.85
C PRO A 102 -14.21 14.34 7.77
N TRP A 103 -14.60 13.68 6.68
CA TRP A 103 -15.96 13.17 6.46
C TRP A 103 -16.22 11.78 7.07
N LEU A 104 -15.19 11.12 7.58
CA LEU A 104 -15.31 9.77 8.13
C LEU A 104 -14.72 9.72 9.54
N ARG A 105 -15.63 9.62 10.52
CA ARG A 105 -15.23 9.66 11.93
C ARG A 105 -14.21 8.57 12.27
N ALA A 106 -13.20 8.94 13.07
CA ALA A 106 -12.17 8.04 13.57
C ALA A 106 -11.42 7.25 12.49
N THR A 107 -11.31 7.81 11.27
CA THR A 107 -10.66 7.16 10.14
C THR A 107 -9.57 8.04 9.54
N ALA A 108 -8.44 7.41 9.22
CA ALA A 108 -7.37 7.99 8.42
C ALA A 108 -7.13 7.14 7.17
N SER A 109 -6.34 7.65 6.24
CA SER A 109 -5.90 6.93 5.06
C SER A 109 -4.42 7.11 4.79
N VAL A 110 -3.84 6.14 4.09
CA VAL A 110 -2.51 6.19 3.50
C VAL A 110 -2.58 5.69 2.07
N LEU A 111 -1.77 6.26 1.19
CA LEU A 111 -1.55 5.71 -0.14
C LEU A 111 -0.52 4.60 -0.08
N CYS A 112 -0.69 3.59 -0.92
CA CYS A 112 0.18 2.41 -0.93
C CYS A 112 0.75 2.18 -2.32
N GLU A 113 1.97 1.69 -2.35
CA GLU A 113 2.57 1.06 -3.51
C GLU A 113 2.28 -0.44 -3.50
N GLN A 114 2.22 -1.04 -4.68
CA GLN A 114 2.04 -2.47 -4.83
C GLN A 114 3.39 -3.12 -5.10
N LEU A 115 3.77 -4.04 -4.24
CA LEU A 115 5.00 -4.80 -4.37
C LEU A 115 4.69 -6.30 -4.57
N GLY A 116 5.53 -6.98 -5.34
CA GLY A 116 5.52 -8.43 -5.43
C GLY A 116 5.82 -9.07 -4.07
N HIS A 117 5.57 -10.37 -3.97
CA HIS A 117 5.86 -11.14 -2.74
C HIS A 117 7.34 -11.12 -2.36
N ASP A 118 8.22 -10.95 -3.33
CA ASP A 118 9.68 -10.80 -3.19
C ASP A 118 10.14 -9.39 -2.80
N GLY A 119 9.20 -8.46 -2.66
CA GLY A 119 9.48 -7.06 -2.36
C GLY A 119 9.95 -6.23 -3.57
N ALA A 120 9.98 -6.83 -4.76
CA ALA A 120 10.27 -6.11 -5.99
C ALA A 120 9.04 -5.32 -6.46
N ASP A 121 9.28 -4.23 -7.21
CA ASP A 121 8.22 -3.48 -7.88
C ASP A 121 7.40 -4.44 -8.75
N TRP A 122 6.11 -4.52 -8.49
CA TRP A 122 5.22 -5.34 -9.28
C TRP A 122 4.85 -4.61 -10.58
N GLY A 123 5.61 -4.94 -11.65
CA GLY A 123 5.55 -4.23 -12.93
C GLY A 123 4.23 -4.32 -13.72
N ALA A 124 3.25 -5.11 -13.25
CA ALA A 124 1.96 -5.24 -13.94
C ALA A 124 1.08 -3.98 -13.83
N VAL A 125 1.31 -3.11 -12.85
CA VAL A 125 0.52 -1.88 -12.63
C VAL A 125 1.23 -0.63 -13.17
N ARG A 126 2.54 -0.70 -13.40
CA ARG A 126 3.28 0.38 -14.04
C ARG A 126 3.53 0.05 -15.51
N GLY A 127 2.77 0.64 -16.41
CA GLY A 127 3.30 0.83 -17.74
C GLY A 127 4.73 1.37 -17.59
N ARG A 128 5.74 0.67 -18.12
CA ARG A 128 7.18 0.91 -18.05
C ARG A 128 7.54 2.35 -17.67
N SER A 129 7.64 2.64 -16.38
CA SER A 129 8.28 3.85 -15.91
C SER A 129 9.72 3.48 -15.56
N SER A 130 10.65 4.11 -16.28
CA SER A 130 12.10 3.99 -16.08
C SER A 130 12.48 4.12 -14.60
N PRO A 131 13.50 3.37 -14.12
CA PRO A 131 14.02 3.53 -12.77
C PRO A 131 14.55 4.96 -12.61
N GLY A 132 14.08 5.70 -11.61
CA GLY A 132 14.68 6.96 -11.23
C GLY A 132 13.80 8.19 -11.04
N ARG A 133 12.50 8.10 -11.00
CA ARG A 133 11.67 9.26 -10.63
C ARG A 133 10.80 8.94 -9.41
N SER A 134 11.28 9.32 -8.23
CA SER A 134 10.39 9.60 -7.10
C SER A 134 9.50 10.79 -7.50
N ARG A 135 8.27 10.53 -7.89
CA ARG A 135 7.30 11.61 -8.11
C ARG A 135 6.92 12.16 -6.73
N ARG A 136 7.61 13.22 -6.32
CA ARG A 136 7.11 14.07 -5.26
C ARG A 136 5.78 14.67 -5.75
N TRP A 137 4.69 14.24 -5.14
CA TRP A 137 3.40 14.88 -5.33
C TRP A 137 3.47 16.32 -4.75
N PRO A 138 3.01 17.36 -5.48
CA PRO A 138 3.02 18.71 -4.94
C PRO A 138 2.16 18.76 -3.67
N ARG A 139 2.72 19.31 -2.61
CA ARG A 139 1.95 19.58 -1.37
C ARG A 139 0.85 20.58 -1.69
N PRO A 140 -0.40 20.39 -1.25
CA PRO A 140 -1.41 21.42 -1.33
C PRO A 140 -0.93 22.63 -0.51
N ALA A 141 -1.08 23.84 -1.09
CA ALA A 141 -0.79 25.09 -0.39
C ALA A 141 -1.69 25.17 0.86
N SER A 142 -1.09 25.41 2.03
CA SER A 142 -1.81 25.73 3.25
C SER A 142 -2.56 27.06 3.07
N ARG A 143 -3.87 27.02 3.23
CA ARG A 143 -4.70 28.22 3.50
C ARG A 143 -4.95 28.33 4.99
#